data_b467e9678ee8c08e3016e34a13f217f7
#
_entry.id   b467e9678ee8c08e3016e34a13f217f7
#
_cell.length_a   1.000
_cell.length_b   1.000
_cell.length_c   1.000
_cell.angle_alpha   90.00
_cell.angle_beta   90.00
_cell.angle_gamma   90.00
#
_symmetry.space_group_name_H-M   'P 1'
#
loop_
_entity.id
_entity.type
_entity.pdbx_description
1 polymer ?
#
loop_
_entity_poly.entity_id
_entity_poly.type
_entity_poly.pdbx_seq_one_letter_code
_entity_poly.pdbx_strand_id
1 'polypeptide(L)'
;MSRFKKGFIAVATLVAVTLASSQQSSASSSWSFTDDIANVGLTGVSPHVERNGSLDRVWYSGGPTGTSVADCSTAGTCTAVGANWGTPINDVTFATFGGVKRAYFKKMDPMSGTQAVYSAPCLTADCVSIGAATLTSEQMKVSSSMRAWGVPDAVELPGGAGVRIYIVESPTMTSSCPEKVASYTSTDGVNFSKDAGYRFSKDGFVDTEILRANTGSWLMIMADGPGCGSTQKLYVSESTDGLSWSNPAVLTGSDKSRLDPTGYETAPGSNTFKIYFASSSGGKDSDYKIGSGTLKVGASATAGTTTAATKAKIGAACTKAGAKASITISKKKTTLTCKKVKKKLVWSK
;
A
#
# COMPACT_ATOMS: atom_id res chain seq x y z
N MET A 1 47.52 64.17 -7.89
CA MET A 1 46.64 63.46 -8.88
C MET A 1 45.90 62.33 -8.19
N SER A 2 44.68 62.65 -7.76
CA SER A 2 43.81 61.71 -7.00
C SER A 2 42.79 61.06 -7.96
N ARG A 3 42.78 59.74 -8.05
CA ARG A 3 41.81 58.98 -8.86
C ARG A 3 40.70 58.47 -7.92
N PHE A 4 39.51 59.05 -8.01
CA PHE A 4 38.30 58.54 -7.42
C PHE A 4 37.86 57.26 -8.14
N LYS A 5 37.76 56.16 -7.41
CA LYS A 5 37.07 54.94 -7.86
C LYS A 5 35.62 55.02 -7.47
N LYS A 6 34.70 55.08 -8.44
CA LYS A 6 33.26 54.95 -8.24
C LYS A 6 32.91 53.47 -8.01
N GLY A 7 32.46 53.11 -6.84
CA GLY A 7 31.87 51.80 -6.56
C GLY A 7 30.43 51.77 -7.02
N PHE A 8 30.10 50.79 -7.85
CA PHE A 8 28.73 50.41 -8.21
C PHE A 8 28.17 49.49 -7.12
N ILE A 9 27.10 49.87 -6.43
CA ILE A 9 26.33 49.01 -5.53
C ILE A 9 25.23 48.38 -6.40
N ALA A 10 25.33 47.08 -6.65
CA ALA A 10 24.27 46.29 -7.25
C ALA A 10 23.29 45.90 -6.15
N VAL A 11 22.06 46.42 -6.19
CA VAL A 11 20.96 46.01 -5.34
C VAL A 11 20.31 44.76 -5.98
N ALA A 12 20.58 43.61 -5.40
CA ALA A 12 19.90 42.36 -5.77
C ALA A 12 18.52 42.31 -5.08
N THR A 13 17.47 42.51 -5.86
CA THR A 13 16.09 42.34 -5.40
C THR A 13 15.75 40.84 -5.35
N LEU A 14 15.68 40.28 -4.17
CA LEU A 14 15.24 38.89 -3.95
C LEU A 14 13.73 38.83 -4.10
N VAL A 15 13.23 38.28 -5.21
CA VAL A 15 11.83 37.95 -5.39
C VAL A 15 11.57 36.61 -4.71
N ALA A 16 10.98 36.63 -3.53
CA ALA A 16 10.47 35.42 -2.87
C ALA A 16 9.21 34.95 -3.57
N VAL A 17 9.33 33.91 -4.39
CA VAL A 17 8.19 33.18 -4.94
C VAL A 17 7.68 32.23 -3.87
N THR A 18 6.64 32.60 -3.17
CA THR A 18 5.88 31.71 -2.30
C THR A 18 5.08 30.74 -3.17
N LEU A 19 5.58 29.54 -3.36
CA LEU A 19 4.80 28.42 -3.88
C LEU A 19 3.76 28.03 -2.83
N ALA A 20 2.55 28.53 -2.97
CA ALA A 20 1.41 28.01 -2.23
C ALA A 20 1.14 26.59 -2.74
N SER A 21 1.59 25.57 -1.99
CA SER A 21 1.17 24.19 -2.20
C SER A 21 -0.34 24.12 -1.90
N SER A 22 -1.14 24.07 -2.95
CA SER A 22 -2.55 23.68 -2.85
C SER A 22 -2.59 22.22 -2.39
N GLN A 23 -2.84 21.98 -1.10
CA GLN A 23 -3.26 20.66 -0.65
C GLN A 23 -4.60 20.35 -1.32
N GLN A 24 -4.55 19.60 -2.40
CA GLN A 24 -5.74 18.93 -2.91
C GLN A 24 -6.15 17.91 -1.85
N SER A 25 -7.21 18.20 -1.11
CA SER A 25 -7.92 17.20 -0.34
C SER A 25 -8.57 16.24 -1.35
N SER A 26 -7.89 15.17 -1.68
CA SER A 26 -8.49 14.03 -2.38
C SER A 26 -9.60 13.50 -1.48
N ALA A 27 -10.81 13.41 -2.01
CA ALA A 27 -11.90 12.70 -1.34
C ALA A 27 -11.43 11.27 -1.07
N SER A 28 -11.45 10.84 0.20
CA SER A 28 -11.08 9.48 0.55
C SER A 28 -12.07 8.52 -0.12
N SER A 29 -11.54 7.53 -0.84
CA SER A 29 -12.34 6.44 -1.39
C SER A 29 -13.06 5.71 -0.27
N SER A 30 -14.27 5.25 -0.51
CA SER A 30 -14.93 4.34 0.42
C SER A 30 -14.43 2.92 0.16
N TRP A 31 -14.01 2.22 1.19
CA TRP A 31 -13.48 0.86 1.11
C TRP A 31 -14.46 -0.11 1.74
N SER A 32 -14.60 -1.29 1.16
CA SER A 32 -15.28 -2.41 1.78
C SER A 32 -14.44 -3.67 1.64
N PHE A 33 -14.38 -4.45 2.72
CA PHE A 33 -13.68 -5.72 2.75
C PHE A 33 -14.62 -6.81 3.25
N THR A 34 -14.59 -7.97 2.60
CA THR A 34 -15.37 -9.15 2.97
C THR A 34 -14.45 -10.35 3.08
N ASP A 35 -14.48 -11.05 4.21
CA ASP A 35 -13.88 -12.39 4.30
C ASP A 35 -14.72 -13.35 3.48
N ASP A 36 -14.16 -13.92 2.40
CA ASP A 36 -14.89 -14.86 1.54
C ASP A 36 -14.68 -16.31 1.98
N ILE A 37 -13.40 -16.67 2.25
CA ILE A 37 -12.99 -18.01 2.65
C ILE A 37 -12.08 -17.92 3.86
N ALA A 38 -12.49 -18.48 4.98
CA ALA A 38 -11.74 -18.41 6.23
C ALA A 38 -10.43 -19.20 6.21
N ASN A 39 -10.37 -20.29 5.42
CA ASN A 39 -9.21 -21.15 5.27
C ASN A 39 -9.28 -21.86 3.90
N VAL A 40 -8.29 -21.60 3.06
CA VAL A 40 -8.14 -22.24 1.74
C VAL A 40 -7.39 -23.59 1.80
N GLY A 41 -7.20 -24.12 3.00
CA GLY A 41 -6.51 -25.40 3.23
C GLY A 41 -5.00 -25.25 3.40
N LEU A 42 -4.48 -24.04 3.49
CA LEU A 42 -3.05 -23.76 3.68
C LEU A 42 -2.80 -23.27 5.12
N THR A 43 -1.70 -23.75 5.70
CA THR A 43 -1.24 -23.35 7.04
C THR A 43 0.10 -22.63 6.91
N GLY A 44 0.17 -21.39 7.39
CA GLY A 44 1.37 -20.55 7.29
C GLY A 44 1.03 -19.06 7.30
N VAL A 45 2.04 -18.26 6.99
CA VAL A 45 2.02 -16.79 6.99
C VAL A 45 2.67 -16.24 5.71
N SER A 46 2.67 -14.94 5.55
CA SER A 46 3.30 -14.22 4.44
C SER A 46 2.93 -14.79 3.06
N PRO A 47 1.63 -14.95 2.74
CA PRO A 47 1.26 -15.33 1.39
C PRO A 47 1.67 -14.24 0.39
N HIS A 48 2.06 -14.66 -0.81
CA HIS A 48 2.15 -13.83 -2.00
C HIS A 48 1.36 -14.52 -3.11
N VAL A 49 0.55 -13.79 -3.87
CA VAL A 49 -0.32 -14.36 -4.88
C VAL A 49 -0.10 -13.77 -6.26
N GLU A 50 -0.06 -14.62 -7.26
CA GLU A 50 -0.13 -14.24 -8.67
C GLU A 50 -1.17 -15.10 -9.42
N ARG A 51 -1.72 -14.54 -10.49
CA ARG A 51 -2.61 -15.28 -11.39
C ARG A 51 -1.81 -16.31 -12.19
N ASN A 52 -2.29 -17.55 -12.21
CA ASN A 52 -1.75 -18.65 -13.02
C ASN A 52 -2.88 -19.25 -13.86
N GLY A 53 -3.19 -18.63 -14.99
CA GLY A 53 -4.35 -18.98 -15.80
C GLY A 53 -5.67 -18.76 -15.05
N SER A 54 -6.42 -19.82 -14.82
CA SER A 54 -7.67 -19.79 -14.02
C SER A 54 -7.46 -20.02 -12.53
N LEU A 55 -6.23 -20.32 -12.10
CA LEU A 55 -5.85 -20.58 -10.71
C LEU A 55 -5.13 -19.36 -10.12
N ASP A 56 -5.06 -19.33 -8.81
CA ASP A 56 -4.23 -18.42 -8.04
C ASP A 56 -3.04 -19.19 -7.50
N ARG A 57 -1.83 -18.84 -7.93
CA ARG A 57 -0.61 -19.40 -7.36
C ARG A 57 -0.25 -18.64 -6.11
N VAL A 58 -0.18 -19.33 -4.99
CA VAL A 58 0.10 -18.79 -3.68
C VAL A 58 1.44 -19.33 -3.17
N TRP A 59 2.39 -18.44 -2.94
CA TRP A 59 3.61 -18.73 -2.19
C TRP A 59 3.34 -18.32 -0.74
N TYR A 60 3.75 -19.11 0.23
CA TYR A 60 3.52 -18.82 1.64
C TYR A 60 4.62 -19.40 2.50
N SER A 61 4.96 -18.73 3.58
CA SER A 61 5.92 -19.19 4.58
C SER A 61 5.21 -20.15 5.53
N GLY A 62 5.63 -21.42 5.50
CA GLY A 62 5.03 -22.44 6.36
C GLY A 62 5.87 -23.70 6.39
N GLY A 63 6.10 -24.21 7.60
CA GLY A 63 6.89 -25.41 7.83
C GLY A 63 8.41 -25.20 7.81
N PRO A 64 9.18 -26.26 7.97
CA PRO A 64 10.63 -26.20 8.21
C PRO A 64 11.46 -25.85 6.98
N THR A 65 10.87 -25.89 5.78
CA THR A 65 11.55 -25.63 4.51
C THR A 65 11.45 -24.19 4.02
N GLY A 66 10.78 -23.31 4.79
CA GLY A 66 10.54 -21.92 4.41
C GLY A 66 9.32 -21.78 3.49
N THR A 67 9.49 -21.18 2.30
CA THR A 67 8.40 -20.94 1.36
C THR A 67 7.90 -22.22 0.71
N SER A 68 6.58 -22.42 0.76
CA SER A 68 5.81 -23.42 0.05
C SER A 68 4.99 -22.78 -1.08
N VAL A 69 4.55 -23.58 -2.05
CA VAL A 69 3.77 -23.11 -3.21
C VAL A 69 2.54 -23.99 -3.39
N ALA A 70 1.41 -23.36 -3.69
CA ALA A 70 0.18 -24.07 -4.03
C ALA A 70 -0.58 -23.33 -5.14
N ASP A 71 -1.31 -24.08 -5.96
CA ASP A 71 -2.29 -23.56 -6.90
C ASP A 71 -3.68 -23.69 -6.30
N CYS A 72 -4.37 -22.56 -6.17
CA CYS A 72 -5.69 -22.46 -5.54
C CYS A 72 -6.76 -22.15 -6.58
N SER A 73 -7.85 -22.88 -6.54
CA SER A 73 -9.05 -22.57 -7.33
C SER A 73 -9.77 -21.34 -6.77
N THR A 74 -10.63 -20.75 -7.56
CA THR A 74 -11.51 -19.66 -7.11
C THR A 74 -12.46 -20.08 -5.98
N ALA A 75 -12.75 -21.38 -5.87
CA ALA A 75 -13.53 -21.97 -4.78
C ALA A 75 -12.71 -22.18 -3.50
N GLY A 76 -11.43 -21.85 -3.50
CA GLY A 76 -10.56 -21.93 -2.33
C GLY A 76 -9.99 -23.32 -2.03
N THR A 77 -9.98 -24.23 -3.01
CA THR A 77 -9.28 -25.52 -2.89
C THR A 77 -7.87 -25.35 -3.46
N CYS A 78 -6.86 -25.60 -2.62
CA CYS A 78 -5.45 -25.48 -3.00
C CYS A 78 -4.77 -26.83 -3.14
N THR A 79 -3.92 -26.97 -4.15
CA THR A 79 -3.08 -28.15 -4.39
C THR A 79 -1.62 -27.75 -4.34
N ALA A 80 -0.82 -28.45 -3.56
CA ALA A 80 0.62 -28.17 -3.42
C ALA A 80 1.35 -28.31 -4.77
N VAL A 81 2.25 -27.40 -5.03
CA VAL A 81 3.16 -27.37 -6.19
C VAL A 81 4.58 -27.53 -5.67
N GLY A 82 5.37 -28.40 -6.32
CA GLY A 82 6.78 -28.51 -5.98
C GLY A 82 7.55 -27.25 -6.36
N ALA A 83 8.37 -26.74 -5.44
CA ALA A 83 9.28 -25.64 -5.71
C ALA A 83 10.72 -26.03 -5.38
N ASN A 84 11.67 -25.58 -6.18
CA ASN A 84 13.09 -25.81 -5.97
C ASN A 84 13.81 -24.48 -5.76
N TRP A 85 13.92 -24.07 -4.49
CA TRP A 85 14.60 -22.84 -4.11
C TRP A 85 16.08 -23.07 -3.74
N GLY A 86 16.51 -24.33 -3.63
CA GLY A 86 17.88 -24.71 -3.23
C GLY A 86 18.26 -24.45 -1.78
N THR A 87 17.65 -23.44 -1.15
CA THR A 87 17.82 -23.10 0.26
C THR A 87 16.50 -22.59 0.83
N PRO A 88 16.24 -22.70 2.13
CA PRO A 88 15.07 -22.08 2.75
C PRO A 88 15.05 -20.56 2.52
N ILE A 89 13.95 -20.06 1.98
CA ILE A 89 13.65 -18.64 1.80
C ILE A 89 12.28 -18.35 2.42
N ASN A 90 12.05 -17.11 2.84
CA ASN A 90 10.79 -16.69 3.43
C ASN A 90 10.33 -15.37 2.82
N ASP A 91 9.04 -15.09 2.94
CA ASP A 91 8.44 -13.80 2.59
C ASP A 91 8.81 -13.39 1.14
N VAL A 92 8.48 -14.27 0.19
CA VAL A 92 8.81 -14.05 -1.22
C VAL A 92 7.81 -13.11 -1.89
N THR A 93 8.31 -12.23 -2.74
CA THR A 93 7.56 -11.39 -3.66
C THR A 93 8.26 -11.32 -5.00
N PHE A 94 7.58 -10.85 -6.04
CA PHE A 94 8.13 -10.83 -7.40
C PHE A 94 7.93 -9.48 -8.09
N ALA A 95 8.89 -9.12 -8.94
CA ALA A 95 8.74 -8.03 -9.89
C ALA A 95 9.49 -8.36 -11.18
N THR A 96 9.02 -7.81 -12.30
CA THR A 96 9.68 -7.93 -13.60
C THR A 96 10.32 -6.60 -13.97
N PHE A 97 11.60 -6.61 -14.31
CA PHE A 97 12.30 -5.42 -14.77
C PHE A 97 13.26 -5.76 -15.91
N GLY A 98 13.25 -4.95 -16.96
CA GLY A 98 14.08 -5.20 -18.13
C GLY A 98 13.81 -6.56 -18.81
N GLY A 99 12.59 -7.09 -18.71
CA GLY A 99 12.21 -8.41 -19.24
C GLY A 99 12.63 -9.60 -18.36
N VAL A 100 13.26 -9.35 -17.20
CA VAL A 100 13.67 -10.39 -16.26
C VAL A 100 12.75 -10.38 -15.04
N LYS A 101 11.99 -11.46 -14.83
CA LYS A 101 11.25 -11.69 -13.57
C LYS A 101 12.22 -12.11 -12.47
N ARG A 102 12.12 -11.51 -11.33
CA ARG A 102 12.96 -11.78 -10.15
C ARG A 102 12.12 -12.07 -8.93
N ALA A 103 12.55 -13.01 -8.12
CA ALA A 103 12.07 -13.20 -6.76
C ALA A 103 12.89 -12.30 -5.82
N TYR A 104 12.20 -11.67 -4.87
CA TYR A 104 12.79 -10.95 -3.73
C TYR A 104 12.28 -11.63 -2.47
N PHE A 105 13.21 -11.95 -1.56
CA PHE A 105 12.87 -12.80 -0.43
C PHE A 105 13.84 -12.59 0.73
N LYS A 106 13.40 -12.98 1.89
CA LYS A 106 14.18 -12.96 3.12
C LYS A 106 14.92 -14.29 3.30
N LYS A 107 16.20 -14.24 3.57
CA LYS A 107 17.00 -15.40 4.00
C LYS A 107 18.13 -15.01 4.94
N MET A 108 18.71 -16.03 5.58
CA MET A 108 19.91 -15.84 6.40
C MET A 108 21.09 -15.40 5.53
N ASP A 109 21.75 -14.31 5.91
CA ASP A 109 23.03 -13.89 5.34
C ASP A 109 24.13 -14.81 5.91
N PRO A 110 24.84 -15.58 5.06
CA PRO A 110 25.84 -16.54 5.55
C PRO A 110 27.06 -15.91 6.21
N MET A 111 27.32 -14.63 5.92
CA MET A 111 28.49 -13.92 6.49
C MET A 111 28.21 -13.35 7.86
N SER A 112 27.05 -12.77 8.06
CA SER A 112 26.69 -12.08 9.31
C SER A 112 25.80 -12.93 10.24
N GLY A 113 25.21 -14.00 9.74
CA GLY A 113 24.20 -14.79 10.46
C GLY A 113 22.87 -14.03 10.68
N THR A 114 22.70 -12.86 10.07
CA THR A 114 21.48 -12.06 10.15
C THR A 114 20.57 -12.32 8.95
N GLN A 115 19.30 -11.97 9.06
CA GLN A 115 18.41 -12.02 7.91
C GLN A 115 18.61 -10.79 7.03
N ALA A 116 18.47 -10.97 5.72
CA ALA A 116 18.59 -9.90 4.73
C ALA A 116 17.65 -10.17 3.56
N VAL A 117 17.37 -9.15 2.74
CA VAL A 117 16.63 -9.32 1.48
C VAL A 117 17.61 -9.64 0.36
N TYR A 118 17.32 -10.72 -0.34
CA TYR A 118 18.03 -11.16 -1.54
C TYR A 118 17.12 -11.08 -2.76
N SER A 119 17.72 -10.96 -3.94
CA SER A 119 17.04 -11.14 -5.21
C SER A 119 17.64 -12.27 -6.00
N ALA A 120 16.83 -13.02 -6.74
CA ALA A 120 17.27 -14.03 -7.68
C ALA A 120 16.43 -14.00 -8.96
N PRO A 121 17.01 -14.21 -10.16
CA PRO A 121 16.21 -14.34 -11.37
C PRO A 121 15.36 -15.61 -11.31
N CYS A 122 14.12 -15.52 -11.75
CA CYS A 122 13.28 -16.69 -11.96
C CYS A 122 13.82 -17.49 -13.17
N LEU A 123 14.03 -18.80 -13.01
CA LEU A 123 14.48 -19.68 -14.08
C LEU A 123 13.31 -20.22 -14.90
N THR A 124 12.11 -20.16 -14.35
CA THR A 124 10.85 -20.55 -14.99
C THR A 124 9.86 -19.37 -14.92
N ALA A 125 8.95 -19.28 -15.86
CA ALA A 125 7.96 -18.18 -15.90
C ALA A 125 7.11 -18.12 -14.63
N ASP A 126 6.83 -19.27 -14.03
CA ASP A 126 6.07 -19.41 -12.78
C ASP A 126 6.94 -19.26 -11.51
N CYS A 127 8.24 -19.04 -11.69
CA CYS A 127 9.20 -18.81 -10.61
C CYS A 127 9.23 -19.87 -9.48
N VAL A 128 8.89 -21.12 -9.78
CA VAL A 128 9.08 -22.24 -8.83
C VAL A 128 10.54 -22.71 -8.76
N SER A 129 11.39 -22.18 -9.64
CA SER A 129 12.84 -22.36 -9.63
C SER A 129 13.51 -20.99 -9.83
N ILE A 130 14.55 -20.74 -9.03
CA ILE A 130 15.30 -19.48 -9.05
C ILE A 130 16.79 -19.72 -9.26
N GLY A 131 17.48 -18.74 -9.82
CA GLY A 131 18.92 -18.72 -10.00
C GLY A 131 19.69 -18.32 -8.74
N ALA A 132 20.94 -17.93 -8.94
CA ALA A 132 21.80 -17.49 -7.85
C ALA A 132 21.23 -16.22 -7.18
N ALA A 133 21.17 -16.26 -5.85
CA ALA A 133 20.69 -15.14 -5.04
C ALA A 133 21.79 -14.08 -4.82
N THR A 134 21.44 -12.82 -4.99
CA THR A 134 22.30 -11.66 -4.76
C THR A 134 21.69 -10.81 -3.64
N LEU A 135 22.50 -10.34 -2.69
CA LEU A 135 22.08 -9.38 -1.67
C LEU A 135 21.61 -8.08 -2.33
N THR A 136 20.42 -7.59 -1.95
CA THR A 136 19.85 -6.39 -2.58
C THR A 136 20.44 -5.10 -2.04
N SER A 137 20.73 -5.04 -0.73
CA SER A 137 21.31 -3.87 -0.08
C SER A 137 21.84 -4.24 1.30
N GLU A 138 23.00 -3.70 1.66
CA GLU A 138 23.53 -3.78 3.03
C GLU A 138 22.59 -3.10 4.05
N GLN A 139 21.81 -2.11 3.60
CA GLN A 139 20.82 -1.42 4.44
C GLN A 139 19.57 -2.26 4.72
N MET A 140 19.31 -3.31 3.93
CA MET A 140 18.20 -4.25 4.13
C MET A 140 18.66 -5.51 4.90
N LYS A 141 19.53 -5.34 5.88
CA LYS A 141 19.91 -6.38 6.85
C LYS A 141 19.27 -6.11 8.20
N VAL A 142 18.83 -7.18 8.86
CA VAL A 142 18.31 -7.11 10.23
C VAL A 142 19.47 -6.78 11.17
N SER A 143 19.30 -5.73 11.94
CA SER A 143 20.17 -5.50 13.09
C SER A 143 19.62 -6.19 14.33
N SER A 144 20.50 -6.52 15.30
CA SER A 144 20.10 -7.10 16.59
C SER A 144 19.19 -6.19 17.42
N SER A 145 19.10 -4.90 17.06
CA SER A 145 18.21 -3.93 17.69
C SER A 145 16.80 -3.88 17.07
N MET A 146 16.56 -4.58 15.96
CA MET A 146 15.25 -4.64 15.34
C MET A 146 14.35 -5.65 16.02
N ARG A 147 13.14 -5.22 16.41
CA ARG A 147 12.11 -6.08 16.99
C ARG A 147 11.27 -6.80 15.95
N ALA A 148 10.84 -6.07 14.92
CA ALA A 148 10.12 -6.62 13.78
C ALA A 148 10.80 -6.18 12.50
N TRP A 149 10.90 -7.09 11.54
CA TRP A 149 11.51 -6.85 10.25
C TRP A 149 11.07 -7.91 9.25
N GLY A 150 10.80 -7.49 8.04
CA GLY A 150 10.55 -8.44 6.96
C GLY A 150 9.34 -8.10 6.12
N VAL A 151 8.81 -9.16 5.53
CA VAL A 151 7.73 -9.16 4.54
C VAL A 151 7.96 -8.08 3.48
N PRO A 152 9.02 -8.26 2.63
CA PRO A 152 9.25 -7.36 1.52
C PRO A 152 8.11 -7.48 0.51
N ASP A 153 7.68 -6.36 -0.06
CA ASP A 153 6.84 -6.34 -1.24
C ASP A 153 7.52 -5.55 -2.35
N ALA A 154 7.67 -6.16 -3.52
CA ALA A 154 8.37 -5.61 -4.67
C ALA A 154 7.37 -5.22 -5.76
N VAL A 155 7.48 -4.00 -6.25
CA VAL A 155 6.62 -3.48 -7.29
C VAL A 155 7.40 -2.79 -8.40
N GLU A 156 6.97 -3.01 -9.64
CA GLU A 156 7.52 -2.31 -10.81
C GLU A 156 7.12 -0.83 -10.80
N LEU A 157 8.09 0.04 -11.03
CA LEU A 157 7.82 1.46 -11.17
C LEU A 157 7.24 1.79 -12.55
N PRO A 158 6.33 2.77 -12.64
CA PRO A 158 5.74 3.19 -13.91
C PRO A 158 6.80 3.56 -14.96
N GLY A 159 6.51 3.24 -16.22
CA GLY A 159 7.37 3.58 -17.33
C GLY A 159 8.70 2.81 -17.38
N GLY A 160 8.83 1.71 -16.61
CA GLY A 160 10.07 0.93 -16.55
C GLY A 160 11.19 1.66 -15.79
N ALA A 161 10.85 2.55 -14.86
CA ALA A 161 11.83 3.35 -14.10
C ALA A 161 12.63 2.53 -13.07
N GLY A 162 12.23 1.28 -12.81
CA GLY A 162 12.90 0.39 -11.87
C GLY A 162 11.94 -0.46 -11.06
N VAL A 163 12.43 -0.90 -9.91
CA VAL A 163 11.68 -1.67 -8.91
C VAL A 163 11.76 -0.96 -7.57
N ARG A 164 10.66 -0.94 -6.82
CA ARG A 164 10.66 -0.50 -5.43
C ARG A 164 10.28 -1.66 -4.53
N ILE A 165 11.00 -1.83 -3.42
CA ILE A 165 10.68 -2.77 -2.35
C ILE A 165 10.18 -1.97 -1.16
N TYR A 166 9.02 -2.34 -0.62
CA TYR A 166 8.55 -1.89 0.68
C TYR A 166 8.90 -2.95 1.72
N ILE A 167 9.27 -2.52 2.91
CA ILE A 167 9.72 -3.42 3.97
C ILE A 167 9.44 -2.81 5.35
N VAL A 168 9.25 -3.66 6.33
CA VAL A 168 9.09 -3.25 7.73
C VAL A 168 10.44 -3.13 8.41
N GLU A 169 10.65 -2.04 9.09
CA GLU A 169 11.80 -1.81 9.98
C GLU A 169 11.32 -1.49 11.40
N SER A 170 12.08 -1.90 12.41
CA SER A 170 11.88 -1.50 13.81
C SER A 170 13.16 -0.88 14.34
N PRO A 171 13.44 0.40 14.02
CA PRO A 171 14.71 1.03 14.33
C PRO A 171 14.94 1.25 15.84
N THR A 172 13.89 1.14 16.64
CA THR A 172 13.97 1.27 18.10
C THR A 172 13.16 0.17 18.81
N MET A 173 13.62 -0.23 20.00
CA MET A 173 12.94 -1.20 20.88
C MET A 173 12.14 -0.52 22.00
N THR A 174 11.98 0.80 21.94
CA THR A 174 11.46 1.61 23.05
C THR A 174 9.94 1.66 23.11
N SER A 175 9.27 1.22 22.06
CA SER A 175 7.80 1.23 21.92
C SER A 175 7.26 -0.20 21.81
N SER A 176 6.01 -0.41 22.23
CA SER A 176 5.30 -1.67 21.97
C SER A 176 4.91 -1.83 20.50
N CYS A 177 4.94 -0.74 19.75
CA CYS A 177 4.49 -0.64 18.37
C CYS A 177 5.51 0.17 17.54
N PRO A 178 6.75 -0.33 17.37
CA PRO A 178 7.87 0.43 16.82
C PRO A 178 7.99 0.32 15.29
N GLU A 179 7.13 -0.45 14.65
CA GLU A 179 7.23 -0.81 13.24
C GLU A 179 7.05 0.40 12.34
N LYS A 180 7.93 0.52 11.36
CA LYS A 180 7.93 1.59 10.34
C LYS A 180 8.00 0.98 8.95
N VAL A 181 7.17 1.47 8.05
CA VAL A 181 7.24 1.08 6.64
C VAL A 181 8.28 1.94 5.94
N ALA A 182 9.36 1.31 5.54
CA ALA A 182 10.40 1.89 4.69
C ALA A 182 10.21 1.46 3.22
N SER A 183 10.85 2.13 2.29
CA SER A 183 10.99 1.64 0.92
C SER A 183 12.39 1.87 0.38
N TYR A 184 12.75 1.06 -0.62
CA TYR A 184 14.03 1.05 -1.29
C TYR A 184 13.79 0.97 -2.79
N THR A 185 14.50 1.78 -3.57
CA THR A 185 14.34 1.85 -5.02
C THR A 185 15.60 1.39 -5.73
N SER A 186 15.42 0.66 -6.83
CA SER A 186 16.46 0.17 -7.73
C SER A 186 16.14 0.53 -9.16
N THR A 187 17.16 0.92 -9.94
CA THR A 187 17.08 1.15 -11.39
C THR A 187 17.59 -0.05 -12.21
N ASP A 188 18.03 -1.11 -11.56
CA ASP A 188 18.53 -2.34 -12.20
C ASP A 188 17.82 -3.61 -11.70
N GLY A 189 16.92 -3.48 -10.72
CA GLY A 189 16.19 -4.61 -10.10
C GLY A 189 17.05 -5.48 -9.19
N VAL A 190 18.32 -5.10 -8.93
CA VAL A 190 19.26 -5.88 -8.11
C VAL A 190 19.81 -5.06 -6.95
N ASN A 191 20.28 -3.86 -7.20
CA ASN A 191 20.92 -2.99 -6.21
C ASN A 191 19.93 -1.91 -5.77
N PHE A 192 19.64 -1.87 -4.48
CA PHE A 192 18.62 -0.99 -3.90
C PHE A 192 19.22 0.05 -2.96
N SER A 193 18.69 1.26 -3.05
CA SER A 193 19.00 2.37 -2.14
C SER A 193 17.75 2.79 -1.40
N LYS A 194 17.89 3.13 -0.11
CA LYS A 194 16.77 3.55 0.74
C LYS A 194 16.18 4.87 0.27
N ASP A 195 14.87 4.91 0.10
CA ASP A 195 14.15 6.16 -0.15
C ASP A 195 14.10 7.01 1.13
N ALA A 196 14.05 8.33 0.96
CA ALA A 196 14.01 9.25 2.10
C ALA A 196 12.74 9.09 2.93
N GLY A 197 12.88 9.05 4.25
CA GLY A 197 11.78 8.96 5.23
C GLY A 197 11.08 7.60 5.25
N TYR A 198 10.05 7.51 6.09
CA TYR A 198 9.14 6.38 6.17
C TYR A 198 7.84 6.70 5.46
N ARG A 199 7.09 5.67 5.08
CA ARG A 199 5.86 5.81 4.27
C ARG A 199 4.71 6.42 5.07
N PHE A 200 4.73 6.25 6.39
CA PHE A 200 3.74 6.82 7.31
C PHE A 200 4.42 7.61 8.41
N SER A 201 3.75 8.66 8.89
CA SER A 201 4.16 9.42 10.09
C SER A 201 3.83 8.67 11.38
N LYS A 202 2.79 7.83 11.34
CA LYS A 202 2.38 6.96 12.45
C LYS A 202 3.11 5.62 12.31
N ASP A 203 3.65 5.14 13.44
CA ASP A 203 4.27 3.82 13.56
C ASP A 203 3.23 2.71 13.72
N GLY A 204 3.68 1.45 13.62
CA GLY A 204 2.88 0.29 13.92
C GLY A 204 2.16 -0.34 12.74
N PHE A 205 2.63 -0.14 11.51
CA PHE A 205 2.15 -0.85 10.33
C PHE A 205 3.20 -1.84 9.84
N VAL A 206 2.73 -3.02 9.45
CA VAL A 206 3.54 -4.15 8.99
C VAL A 206 2.93 -4.80 7.75
N ASP A 207 3.66 -5.72 7.13
CA ASP A 207 3.15 -6.67 6.14
C ASP A 207 2.47 -5.95 4.97
N THR A 208 3.21 -5.07 4.33
CA THR A 208 2.69 -4.22 3.25
C THR A 208 2.64 -4.97 1.93
N GLU A 209 1.54 -4.85 1.21
CA GLU A 209 1.36 -5.27 -0.18
C GLU A 209 0.89 -4.11 -1.04
N ILE A 210 1.49 -3.91 -2.17
CA ILE A 210 1.12 -2.87 -3.13
C ILE A 210 0.21 -3.43 -4.22
N LEU A 211 -1.02 -2.99 -4.18
CA LEU A 211 -2.00 -3.28 -5.21
C LEU A 211 -2.03 -2.11 -6.21
N ARG A 212 -1.87 -2.41 -7.49
CA ARG A 212 -1.97 -1.41 -8.55
C ARG A 212 -3.37 -1.44 -9.14
N ALA A 213 -4.12 -0.37 -8.93
CA ALA A 213 -5.34 -0.15 -9.70
C ALA A 213 -5.00 0.33 -11.11
N ASN A 214 -5.74 -0.11 -12.13
CA ASN A 214 -5.55 0.34 -13.52
C ASN A 214 -5.83 1.84 -13.72
N THR A 215 -6.39 2.50 -12.71
CA THR A 215 -6.57 3.97 -12.68
C THR A 215 -5.26 4.73 -12.48
N GLY A 216 -4.13 4.04 -12.30
CA GLY A 216 -2.83 4.62 -11.98
C GLY A 216 -2.63 4.93 -10.50
N SER A 217 -3.63 4.72 -9.65
CA SER A 217 -3.50 4.88 -8.19
C SER A 217 -2.74 3.70 -7.60
N TRP A 218 -1.95 4.00 -6.57
CA TRP A 218 -1.27 3.02 -5.75
C TRP A 218 -2.11 2.76 -4.51
N LEU A 219 -2.34 1.50 -4.21
CA LEU A 219 -3.00 1.06 -3.00
C LEU A 219 -2.00 0.25 -2.19
N MET A 220 -1.89 0.54 -0.90
CA MET A 220 -1.17 -0.30 0.04
C MET A 220 -2.18 -0.92 0.98
N ILE A 221 -2.24 -2.25 1.01
CA ILE A 221 -2.91 -2.98 2.05
C ILE A 221 -1.86 -3.47 3.05
N MET A 222 -2.15 -3.41 4.35
CA MET A 222 -1.18 -3.72 5.40
C MET A 222 -1.89 -4.16 6.67
N ALA A 223 -1.14 -4.74 7.61
CA ALA A 223 -1.61 -5.02 8.95
C ALA A 223 -1.07 -4.02 9.98
N ASP A 224 -1.69 -3.95 11.16
CA ASP A 224 -1.03 -3.36 12.33
C ASP A 224 -0.04 -4.35 12.96
N GLY A 225 0.99 -3.83 13.62
CA GLY A 225 2.05 -4.61 14.22
C GLY A 225 1.58 -5.49 15.39
N PRO A 226 2.27 -6.60 15.66
CA PRO A 226 1.86 -7.57 16.68
C PRO A 226 1.84 -7.00 18.10
N GLY A 227 2.50 -5.87 18.34
CA GLY A 227 2.49 -5.17 19.63
C GLY A 227 1.52 -3.99 19.71
N CYS A 228 0.78 -3.70 18.62
CA CYS A 228 -0.08 -2.51 18.52
C CYS A 228 -1.50 -2.70 19.05
N GLY A 229 -1.90 -3.93 19.34
CA GLY A 229 -3.22 -4.30 19.83
C GLY A 229 -3.31 -5.76 20.24
N SER A 230 -4.51 -6.20 20.61
CA SER A 230 -4.76 -7.61 20.97
C SER A 230 -4.90 -8.53 19.75
N THR A 231 -5.35 -7.97 18.62
CA THR A 231 -5.49 -8.67 17.34
C THR A 231 -5.04 -7.73 16.23
N GLN A 232 -4.37 -8.30 15.22
CA GLN A 232 -3.94 -7.54 14.05
C GLN A 232 -5.12 -7.36 13.08
N LYS A 233 -5.21 -6.16 12.50
CA LYS A 233 -6.27 -5.77 11.56
C LYS A 233 -5.65 -5.36 10.25
N LEU A 234 -6.40 -5.53 9.17
CA LEU A 234 -6.02 -5.02 7.87
C LEU A 234 -6.43 -3.54 7.72
N TYR A 235 -5.57 -2.80 7.05
CA TYR A 235 -5.72 -1.39 6.71
C TYR A 235 -5.46 -1.20 5.23
N VAL A 236 -5.93 -0.07 4.69
CA VAL A 236 -5.63 0.36 3.33
C VAL A 236 -5.25 1.82 3.31
N SER A 237 -4.33 2.17 2.44
CA SER A 237 -3.89 3.54 2.16
C SER A 237 -3.74 3.76 0.66
N GLU A 238 -3.89 5.00 0.21
CA GLU A 238 -3.78 5.41 -1.19
C GLU A 238 -2.57 6.32 -1.39
N SER A 239 -1.98 6.24 -2.58
CA SER A 239 -0.90 7.12 -3.02
C SER A 239 -0.99 7.39 -4.51
N THR A 240 -0.40 8.49 -4.96
CA THR A 240 -0.23 8.82 -6.38
C THR A 240 1.21 8.60 -6.86
N ASP A 241 2.17 8.50 -5.94
CA ASP A 241 3.60 8.41 -6.23
C ASP A 241 4.29 7.19 -5.60
N GLY A 242 3.57 6.46 -4.73
CA GLY A 242 4.11 5.34 -3.95
C GLY A 242 5.09 5.75 -2.85
N LEU A 243 5.25 7.04 -2.58
CA LEU A 243 6.14 7.57 -1.53
C LEU A 243 5.36 8.29 -0.43
N SER A 244 4.36 9.05 -0.82
CA SER A 244 3.48 9.80 0.08
C SER A 244 2.12 9.11 0.13
N TRP A 245 1.69 8.69 1.32
CA TRP A 245 0.51 7.86 1.53
C TRP A 245 -0.55 8.57 2.35
N SER A 246 -1.82 8.32 2.04
CA SER A 246 -2.93 8.80 2.85
C SER A 246 -2.93 8.17 4.24
N ASN A 247 -3.67 8.75 5.18
CA ASN A 247 -3.87 8.11 6.47
C ASN A 247 -4.56 6.75 6.28
N PRO A 248 -4.02 5.64 6.84
CA PRO A 248 -4.60 4.33 6.70
C PRO A 248 -6.01 4.24 7.23
N ALA A 249 -6.91 3.67 6.43
CA ALA A 249 -8.28 3.35 6.82
C ALA A 249 -8.36 1.87 7.24
N VAL A 250 -9.04 1.59 8.36
CA VAL A 250 -9.23 0.23 8.84
C VAL A 250 -10.21 -0.53 7.94
N LEU A 251 -9.87 -1.76 7.59
CA LEU A 251 -10.69 -2.64 6.74
C LEU A 251 -11.43 -3.72 7.53
N THR A 252 -10.83 -4.23 8.62
CA THR A 252 -11.37 -5.40 9.33
C THR A 252 -11.60 -5.13 10.80
N GLY A 253 -12.49 -5.91 11.41
CA GLY A 253 -12.72 -5.90 12.86
C GLY A 253 -11.60 -6.59 13.65
N SER A 254 -11.80 -6.69 14.95
CA SER A 254 -10.87 -7.32 15.92
C SER A 254 -11.34 -8.68 16.41
N ASP A 255 -12.19 -9.35 15.63
CA ASP A 255 -12.74 -10.68 15.92
C ASP A 255 -11.69 -11.80 15.84
N LYS A 256 -10.68 -11.60 15.00
CA LYS A 256 -9.49 -12.45 14.81
C LYS A 256 -8.33 -11.63 14.27
N SER A 257 -7.11 -12.13 14.42
CA SER A 257 -5.94 -11.53 13.75
C SER A 257 -5.98 -11.79 12.25
N ARG A 258 -5.65 -10.76 11.47
CA ARG A 258 -5.42 -10.81 10.01
C ARG A 258 -4.16 -10.05 9.70
N LEU A 259 -3.22 -10.69 9.03
CA LEU A 259 -1.90 -10.15 8.71
C LEU A 259 -1.40 -10.68 7.36
N ASP A 260 -0.26 -10.17 6.92
CA ASP A 260 0.41 -10.54 5.67
C ASP A 260 -0.56 -10.54 4.47
N PRO A 261 -1.26 -9.44 4.19
CA PRO A 261 -2.16 -9.40 3.04
C PRO A 261 -1.38 -9.41 1.73
N THR A 262 -1.93 -10.06 0.71
CA THR A 262 -1.45 -10.01 -0.68
C THR A 262 -2.65 -10.06 -1.63
N GLY A 263 -2.51 -9.60 -2.87
CA GLY A 263 -3.66 -9.64 -3.76
C GLY A 263 -3.42 -9.10 -5.16
N TYR A 264 -4.48 -9.11 -5.95
CA TYR A 264 -4.48 -8.59 -7.32
C TYR A 264 -5.86 -8.06 -7.71
N GLU A 265 -5.92 -7.16 -8.67
CA GLU A 265 -7.18 -6.69 -9.25
C GLU A 265 -7.83 -7.79 -10.09
N THR A 266 -9.10 -8.14 -9.81
CA THR A 266 -9.79 -9.30 -10.40
C THR A 266 -10.02 -9.16 -11.91
N ALA A 267 -10.20 -7.94 -12.39
CA ALA A 267 -10.23 -7.59 -13.80
C ALA A 267 -9.75 -6.15 -13.96
N PRO A 268 -9.06 -5.81 -15.04
CA PRO A 268 -8.57 -4.46 -15.28
C PRO A 268 -9.66 -3.39 -15.13
N GLY A 269 -9.45 -2.43 -14.22
CA GLY A 269 -10.38 -1.32 -13.94
C GLY A 269 -11.63 -1.69 -13.15
N SER A 270 -11.72 -2.92 -12.62
CA SER A 270 -12.86 -3.36 -11.81
C SER A 270 -12.91 -2.69 -10.43
N ASN A 271 -11.79 -2.15 -9.96
CA ASN A 271 -11.62 -1.66 -8.58
C ASN A 271 -12.04 -2.70 -7.52
N THR A 272 -11.92 -3.99 -7.89
CA THR A 272 -12.21 -5.14 -7.05
C THR A 272 -10.99 -6.03 -7.01
N PHE A 273 -10.51 -6.31 -5.82
CA PHE A 273 -9.28 -7.06 -5.58
C PHE A 273 -9.61 -8.37 -4.85
N LYS A 274 -9.02 -9.45 -5.31
CA LYS A 274 -8.92 -10.69 -4.54
C LYS A 274 -7.74 -10.55 -3.59
N ILE A 275 -7.99 -10.78 -2.30
CA ILE A 275 -6.98 -10.65 -1.25
C ILE A 275 -6.81 -12.00 -0.58
N TYR A 276 -5.58 -12.43 -0.38
CA TYR A 276 -5.20 -13.51 0.51
C TYR A 276 -4.53 -12.92 1.75
N PHE A 277 -4.67 -13.57 2.89
CA PHE A 277 -4.12 -13.10 4.16
C PHE A 277 -3.94 -14.26 5.13
N ALA A 278 -2.98 -14.16 6.04
CA ALA A 278 -2.89 -15.08 7.17
C ALA A 278 -3.86 -14.66 8.27
N SER A 279 -4.54 -15.61 8.90
CA SER A 279 -5.46 -15.33 10.00
C SER A 279 -5.40 -16.36 11.11
N SER A 280 -5.60 -15.91 12.37
CA SER A 280 -5.66 -16.76 13.55
C SER A 280 -6.71 -16.21 14.52
N SER A 281 -7.53 -17.10 15.07
CA SER A 281 -8.45 -16.77 16.16
C SER A 281 -7.79 -16.82 17.54
N GLY A 282 -6.65 -17.51 17.66
CA GLY A 282 -5.92 -17.69 18.92
C GLY A 282 -4.74 -16.77 19.13
N GLY A 283 -4.30 -16.05 18.09
CA GLY A 283 -3.12 -15.16 18.14
C GLY A 283 -1.80 -15.88 18.38
N LYS A 284 -1.75 -17.20 18.13
CA LYS A 284 -0.52 -18.01 18.25
C LYS A 284 0.05 -18.28 16.86
N ASP A 285 1.35 -18.18 16.71
CA ASP A 285 2.06 -18.35 15.44
C ASP A 285 1.81 -19.72 14.77
N SER A 286 1.55 -20.77 15.56
CA SER A 286 1.26 -22.12 15.05
C SER A 286 -0.11 -22.29 14.40
N ASP A 287 -1.03 -21.34 14.58
CA ASP A 287 -2.44 -21.51 14.24
C ASP A 287 -2.87 -20.72 13.00
N TYR A 288 -1.94 -20.03 12.34
CA TYR A 288 -2.26 -19.23 11.18
C TYR A 288 -2.68 -20.09 10.00
N LYS A 289 -3.81 -19.71 9.41
CA LYS A 289 -4.36 -20.27 8.17
C LYS A 289 -4.44 -19.19 7.13
N ILE A 290 -4.20 -19.56 5.88
CA ILE A 290 -4.40 -18.64 4.77
C ILE A 290 -5.90 -18.59 4.46
N GLY A 291 -6.45 -17.42 4.57
CA GLY A 291 -7.81 -17.08 4.15
C GLY A 291 -7.81 -16.26 2.88
N SER A 292 -9.00 -16.01 2.34
CA SER A 292 -9.15 -15.05 1.24
C SER A 292 -10.38 -14.18 1.41
N GLY A 293 -10.34 -13.00 0.79
CA GLY A 293 -11.41 -12.02 0.84
C GLY A 293 -11.46 -11.16 -0.42
N THR A 294 -12.44 -10.29 -0.46
CA THR A 294 -12.62 -9.31 -1.52
C THR A 294 -12.53 -7.89 -0.96
N LEU A 295 -11.60 -7.10 -1.50
CA LEU A 295 -11.52 -5.66 -1.30
C LEU A 295 -12.19 -4.96 -2.48
N LYS A 296 -13.13 -4.08 -2.19
CA LYS A 296 -13.75 -3.19 -3.19
C LYS A 296 -13.43 -1.74 -2.87
N VAL A 297 -12.92 -1.06 -3.86
CA VAL A 297 -12.86 0.39 -3.87
C VAL A 297 -14.24 0.87 -4.31
N GLY A 298 -15.03 1.40 -3.41
CA GLY A 298 -16.25 2.10 -3.80
C GLY A 298 -15.86 3.21 -4.79
N ALA A 299 -16.70 3.47 -5.79
CA ALA A 299 -16.58 4.74 -6.50
C ALA A 299 -16.49 5.79 -5.40
N SER A 300 -15.35 6.49 -5.31
CA SER A 300 -15.26 7.69 -4.49
C SER A 300 -16.61 8.37 -4.68
N ALA A 301 -17.38 8.54 -3.58
CA ALA A 301 -18.59 9.33 -3.70
C ALA A 301 -18.07 10.58 -4.35
N THR A 302 -18.31 10.71 -5.66
CA THR A 302 -17.75 11.80 -6.47
C THR A 302 -18.05 12.97 -5.61
N ALA A 303 -17.02 13.54 -4.99
CA ALA A 303 -17.20 14.75 -4.22
C ALA A 303 -17.94 15.58 -5.22
N GLY A 304 -19.30 15.56 -5.06
CA GLY A 304 -20.15 16.04 -6.11
C GLY A 304 -19.57 17.37 -6.39
N THR A 305 -19.08 17.58 -7.58
CA THR A 305 -18.29 18.73 -7.98
C THR A 305 -18.87 19.87 -7.20
N THR A 306 -18.26 20.18 -6.05
CA THR A 306 -18.51 21.41 -5.35
C THR A 306 -17.88 22.41 -6.29
N THR A 307 -18.63 22.62 -7.39
CA THR A 307 -18.60 23.90 -8.08
C THR A 307 -18.54 24.87 -6.94
N ALA A 308 -17.39 25.50 -6.76
CA ALA A 308 -16.99 26.38 -5.66
C ALA A 308 -18.27 26.91 -5.02
N ALA A 309 -18.53 26.51 -3.76
CA ALA A 309 -19.83 26.73 -3.13
C ALA A 309 -20.14 28.20 -3.25
N THR A 310 -20.83 28.56 -4.33
CA THR A 310 -21.42 29.89 -4.48
C THR A 310 -22.34 29.93 -3.30
N LYS A 311 -21.93 30.64 -2.24
CA LYS A 311 -22.60 30.68 -0.94
C LYS A 311 -24.08 30.79 -1.25
N ALA A 312 -24.87 29.75 -0.92
CA ALA A 312 -26.26 29.67 -1.28
C ALA A 312 -26.91 31.00 -0.86
N LYS A 313 -27.46 31.71 -1.83
CA LYS A 313 -28.07 33.03 -1.62
C LYS A 313 -29.43 32.99 -2.24
N ILE A 314 -30.42 33.56 -1.57
CA ILE A 314 -31.78 33.64 -2.13
C ILE A 314 -31.72 34.24 -3.53
N GLY A 315 -32.34 33.60 -4.52
CA GLY A 315 -32.35 34.02 -5.91
C GLY A 315 -31.10 33.60 -6.73
N ALA A 316 -30.01 33.11 -6.10
CA ALA A 316 -28.86 32.63 -6.85
C ALA A 316 -29.17 31.28 -7.54
N ALA A 317 -28.52 31.02 -8.68
CA ALA A 317 -28.66 29.77 -9.41
C ALA A 317 -28.28 28.57 -8.56
N CYS A 318 -28.98 27.44 -8.74
CA CYS A 318 -28.67 26.14 -8.15
C CYS A 318 -28.75 25.04 -9.20
N THR A 319 -28.13 23.91 -8.93
CA THR A 319 -27.90 22.88 -9.98
C THR A 319 -28.87 21.71 -9.93
N LYS A 320 -29.50 21.41 -8.77
CA LYS A 320 -30.39 20.26 -8.58
C LYS A 320 -31.67 20.67 -7.88
N ALA A 321 -32.81 20.48 -8.53
CA ALA A 321 -34.14 20.74 -7.91
C ALA A 321 -34.29 19.89 -6.63
N GLY A 322 -34.83 20.50 -5.57
CA GLY A 322 -34.99 19.86 -4.28
C GLY A 322 -33.76 19.88 -3.38
N ALA A 323 -32.57 20.24 -3.87
CA ALA A 323 -31.38 20.39 -3.01
C ALA A 323 -31.64 21.43 -1.91
N LYS A 324 -31.13 21.17 -0.70
CA LYS A 324 -31.26 22.05 0.48
C LYS A 324 -29.92 22.65 0.86
N ALA A 325 -29.89 23.92 1.26
CA ALA A 325 -28.72 24.59 1.82
C ALA A 325 -29.11 25.41 3.03
N SER A 326 -28.28 25.47 4.05
CA SER A 326 -28.49 26.29 5.24
C SER A 326 -27.65 27.57 5.13
N ILE A 327 -28.28 28.71 5.35
CA ILE A 327 -27.62 30.01 5.44
C ILE A 327 -28.01 30.71 6.73
N THR A 328 -27.19 31.64 7.18
CA THR A 328 -27.52 32.48 8.33
C THR A 328 -27.88 33.88 7.85
N ILE A 329 -29.11 34.30 8.14
CA ILE A 329 -29.60 35.65 7.87
C ILE A 329 -29.94 36.29 9.20
N SER A 330 -29.37 37.44 9.49
CA SER A 330 -29.61 38.21 10.75
C SER A 330 -29.52 37.32 12.01
N LYS A 331 -28.44 36.54 12.10
CA LYS A 331 -28.15 35.56 13.19
C LYS A 331 -29.13 34.39 13.30
N LYS A 332 -30.06 34.20 12.35
CA LYS A 332 -31.03 33.12 12.34
C LYS A 332 -30.71 32.13 11.21
N LYS A 333 -30.58 30.83 11.55
CA LYS A 333 -30.36 29.76 10.57
C LYS A 333 -31.60 29.57 9.72
N THR A 334 -31.43 29.65 8.40
CA THR A 334 -32.53 29.54 7.40
C THR A 334 -32.17 28.50 6.39
N THR A 335 -33.07 27.58 6.10
CA THR A 335 -32.91 26.57 5.06
C THR A 335 -33.45 27.09 3.74
N LEU A 336 -32.62 27.02 2.69
CA LEU A 336 -33.03 27.28 1.30
C LEU A 336 -33.26 25.97 0.58
N THR A 337 -34.21 25.94 -0.33
CA THR A 337 -34.48 24.81 -1.23
C THR A 337 -34.29 25.29 -2.68
N CYS A 338 -33.62 24.47 -3.49
CA CYS A 338 -33.45 24.74 -4.91
C CYS A 338 -34.78 24.45 -5.64
N LYS A 339 -35.44 25.47 -6.14
CA LYS A 339 -36.75 25.39 -6.86
C LYS A 339 -36.62 25.82 -8.29
N LYS A 340 -37.43 25.24 -9.15
CA LYS A 340 -37.55 25.67 -10.55
C LYS A 340 -38.47 26.88 -10.59
N VAL A 341 -37.94 28.03 -11.03
CA VAL A 341 -38.70 29.26 -11.24
C VAL A 341 -38.56 29.64 -12.70
N LYS A 342 -39.67 29.66 -13.42
CA LYS A 342 -39.71 29.75 -14.91
C LYS A 342 -38.84 28.64 -15.51
N LYS A 343 -37.80 28.96 -16.26
CA LYS A 343 -36.88 28.00 -16.89
C LYS A 343 -35.55 27.80 -16.16
N LYS A 344 -35.38 28.40 -14.96
CA LYS A 344 -34.12 28.38 -14.21
C LYS A 344 -34.31 27.74 -12.83
N LEU A 345 -33.26 27.05 -12.31
CA LEU A 345 -33.20 26.58 -10.94
C LEU A 345 -32.55 27.65 -10.05
N VAL A 346 -33.24 28.04 -8.99
CA VAL A 346 -32.77 29.10 -8.03
C VAL A 346 -33.01 28.72 -6.58
N TRP A 347 -32.15 29.20 -5.69
CA TRP A 347 -32.33 29.05 -4.25
C TRP A 347 -33.49 29.91 -3.75
N SER A 348 -34.43 29.29 -3.06
CA SER A 348 -35.64 29.91 -2.53
C SER A 348 -35.89 29.44 -1.11
N LYS A 349 -36.52 30.27 -0.29
CA LYS A 349 -37.04 29.88 1.03
C LYS A 349 -38.18 28.89 0.89
#